data_7de1f5a04e4ba1c76f6e66d08c83dbe7
#
_entry.id   7de1f5a04e4ba1c76f6e66d08c83dbe7
#
_cell.length_a   1.000
_cell.length_b   1.000
_cell.length_c   1.000
_cell.angle_alpha   90.00
_cell.angle_beta   90.00
_cell.angle_gamma   90.00
#
_symmetry.space_group_name_H-M   'P 1'
#
loop_
_entity.id
_entity.type
_entity.pdbx_description
1 polymer ?
#
loop_
_entity_poly.entity_id
_entity_poly.type
_entity_poly.pdbx_seq_one_letter_code
_entity_poly.pdbx_strand_id
1 'polypeptide(L)'
;MLSILIPTYNYNVYPLVTELKNQADAIGIAYEILVQDDASKYFLEENTEINLLQHCSYTLNHENLGRGNNINLLNNRAQFQYVLIMEADAFPEKKTYLQDVIASINPETQVLFGGVNYPNEKPEKDKLLRWKYGNERESIPLSERLKNPYHFVFTWNLLLKKEILSNYHFPYNVKDYGYEDVVFIKQLKENNIPIQHIENRLVHFNIESSSTFIEKTEKAVTTLNQLIGNKKLDLKDTKIGKAYNIIQFWQLDILIRFLFKKLSKKMISNLTSSNPSLLILDLYKLGYFCLLNQEKHV
;
A
#
# COMPACT_ATOMS: atom_id res chain seq x y z
N MET A 1 -19.97 -8.52 -12.25
CA MET A 1 -19.42 -7.24 -12.67
C MET A 1 -18.18 -6.88 -11.89
N LEU A 2 -18.19 -6.98 -10.52
CA LEU A 2 -17.11 -6.50 -9.66
C LEU A 2 -16.74 -7.53 -8.58
N SER A 3 -15.46 -7.92 -8.51
CA SER A 3 -14.88 -8.66 -7.37
C SER A 3 -14.12 -7.69 -6.47
N ILE A 4 -14.50 -7.57 -5.21
CA ILE A 4 -13.80 -6.74 -4.23
C ILE A 4 -12.82 -7.65 -3.49
N LEU A 5 -11.52 -7.31 -3.55
CA LEU A 5 -10.42 -8.11 -3.03
C LEU A 5 -9.83 -7.45 -1.79
N ILE A 6 -9.93 -8.10 -0.64
CA ILE A 6 -9.48 -7.55 0.64
C ILE A 6 -8.48 -8.51 1.29
N PRO A 7 -7.16 -8.30 1.10
CA PRO A 7 -6.16 -8.97 1.90
C PRO A 7 -6.24 -8.46 3.34
N THR A 8 -6.22 -9.35 4.34
CA THR A 8 -6.24 -8.97 5.75
C THR A 8 -5.18 -9.72 6.56
N TYR A 9 -4.71 -9.09 7.64
CA TYR A 9 -3.82 -9.69 8.62
C TYR A 9 -4.01 -9.03 9.99
N ASN A 10 -4.42 -9.82 10.98
CA ASN A 10 -4.66 -9.38 12.36
C ASN A 10 -5.58 -8.16 12.46
N TYR A 11 -6.62 -8.11 11.65
CA TYR A 11 -7.58 -7.00 11.59
C TYR A 11 -9.02 -7.50 11.48
N ASN A 12 -9.96 -6.85 12.19
CA ASN A 12 -11.39 -7.12 12.05
C ASN A 12 -11.92 -6.42 10.79
N VAL A 13 -12.11 -7.17 9.73
CA VAL A 13 -12.57 -6.66 8.43
C VAL A 13 -14.09 -6.76 8.24
N TYR A 14 -14.78 -7.42 9.14
CA TYR A 14 -16.24 -7.64 9.06
C TYR A 14 -17.03 -6.32 8.88
N PRO A 15 -16.73 -5.21 9.60
CA PRO A 15 -17.44 -3.94 9.41
C PRO A 15 -17.26 -3.35 7.99
N LEU A 16 -16.05 -3.46 7.41
CA LEU A 16 -15.79 -3.00 6.05
C LEU A 16 -16.58 -3.82 5.03
N VAL A 17 -16.56 -5.16 5.16
CA VAL A 17 -17.30 -6.07 4.28
C VAL A 17 -18.79 -5.76 4.33
N THR A 18 -19.35 -5.55 5.52
CA THR A 18 -20.76 -5.19 5.69
C THR A 18 -21.11 -3.87 5.01
N GLU A 19 -20.28 -2.83 5.16
CA GLU A 19 -20.51 -1.54 4.50
C GLU A 19 -20.46 -1.67 2.98
N LEU A 20 -19.46 -2.38 2.43
CA LEU A 20 -19.35 -2.59 0.99
C LEU A 20 -20.50 -3.43 0.42
N LYS A 21 -20.91 -4.48 1.14
CA LYS A 21 -22.08 -5.27 0.78
C LYS A 21 -23.33 -4.41 0.70
N ASN A 22 -23.59 -3.59 1.73
CA ASN A 22 -24.76 -2.71 1.75
C ASN A 22 -24.76 -1.73 0.56
N GLN A 23 -23.60 -1.16 0.22
CA GLN A 23 -23.47 -0.28 -0.96
C GLN A 23 -23.72 -1.05 -2.27
N ALA A 24 -23.16 -2.25 -2.42
CA ALA A 24 -23.32 -3.07 -3.62
C ALA A 24 -24.76 -3.53 -3.83
N ASP A 25 -25.43 -3.97 -2.75
CA ASP A 25 -26.84 -4.35 -2.77
C ASP A 25 -27.74 -3.16 -3.15
N ALA A 26 -27.48 -1.97 -2.61
CA ALA A 26 -28.23 -0.75 -2.91
C ALA A 26 -28.11 -0.32 -4.39
N ILE A 27 -26.98 -0.58 -5.04
CA ILE A 27 -26.76 -0.30 -6.46
C ILE A 27 -27.38 -1.39 -7.35
N GLY A 28 -27.55 -2.60 -6.84
CA GLY A 28 -28.10 -3.75 -7.58
C GLY A 28 -27.14 -4.32 -8.65
N ILE A 29 -25.83 -4.25 -8.42
CA ILE A 29 -24.82 -4.83 -9.32
C ILE A 29 -24.55 -6.30 -9.01
N ALA A 30 -24.06 -7.07 -9.98
CA ALA A 30 -23.47 -8.37 -9.73
C ALA A 30 -22.07 -8.19 -9.10
N TYR A 31 -21.85 -8.71 -7.91
CA TYR A 31 -20.60 -8.55 -7.17
C TYR A 31 -20.26 -9.79 -6.31
N GLU A 32 -19.03 -9.82 -5.86
CA GLU A 32 -18.53 -10.66 -4.76
C GLU A 32 -17.52 -9.88 -3.92
N ILE A 33 -17.42 -10.22 -2.65
CA ILE A 33 -16.40 -9.70 -1.73
C ILE A 33 -15.57 -10.88 -1.25
N LEU A 34 -14.29 -10.89 -1.61
CA LEU A 34 -13.36 -11.94 -1.27
C LEU A 34 -12.36 -11.42 -0.24
N VAL A 35 -12.36 -12.03 0.94
CA VAL A 35 -11.39 -11.73 2.00
C VAL A 35 -10.42 -12.90 2.10
N GLN A 36 -9.11 -12.58 2.02
CA GLN A 36 -8.04 -13.54 2.21
C GLN A 36 -7.21 -13.13 3.42
N ASP A 37 -7.27 -13.93 4.45
CA ASP A 37 -6.54 -13.73 5.69
C ASP A 37 -5.15 -14.40 5.63
N ASP A 38 -4.13 -13.64 5.94
CA ASP A 38 -2.73 -14.05 5.81
C ASP A 38 -2.17 -14.72 7.08
N ALA A 39 -2.89 -15.72 7.58
CA ALA A 39 -2.58 -16.46 8.81
C ALA A 39 -2.62 -15.60 10.08
N SER A 40 -3.70 -14.86 10.27
CA SER A 40 -3.95 -14.06 11.48
C SER A 40 -4.04 -14.92 12.73
N LYS A 41 -3.81 -14.26 13.87
CA LYS A 41 -3.99 -14.83 15.21
C LYS A 41 -5.16 -14.17 15.97
N TYR A 42 -5.69 -13.07 15.45
CA TYR A 42 -6.75 -12.25 16.06
C TYR A 42 -7.90 -12.07 15.09
N PHE A 43 -9.09 -11.85 15.64
CA PHE A 43 -10.33 -11.57 14.90
C PHE A 43 -10.81 -12.70 13.97
N LEU A 44 -10.41 -13.95 14.26
CA LEU A 44 -10.78 -15.11 13.43
C LEU A 44 -12.27 -15.42 13.49
N GLU A 45 -12.86 -15.33 14.69
CA GLU A 45 -14.29 -15.59 14.90
C GLU A 45 -15.11 -14.53 14.17
N GLU A 46 -14.85 -13.25 14.40
CA GLU A 46 -15.55 -12.13 13.78
C GLU A 46 -15.46 -12.18 12.25
N ASN A 47 -14.25 -12.44 11.72
CA ASN A 47 -14.06 -12.51 10.28
C ASN A 47 -14.69 -13.76 9.64
N THR A 48 -14.81 -14.87 10.37
CA THR A 48 -15.47 -16.09 9.88
C THR A 48 -16.96 -15.86 9.63
N GLU A 49 -17.62 -14.94 10.36
CA GLU A 49 -19.00 -14.56 10.14
C GLU A 49 -19.27 -13.96 8.75
N ILE A 50 -18.23 -13.48 8.07
CA ILE A 50 -18.33 -13.01 6.67
C ILE A 50 -18.88 -14.10 5.75
N ASN A 51 -18.62 -15.39 6.05
CA ASN A 51 -19.13 -16.51 5.26
C ASN A 51 -20.64 -16.72 5.39
N LEU A 52 -21.29 -16.06 6.33
CA LEU A 52 -22.76 -16.05 6.47
C LEU A 52 -23.41 -14.96 5.60
N LEU A 53 -22.62 -14.03 5.07
CA LEU A 53 -23.10 -12.94 4.23
C LEU A 53 -23.16 -13.39 2.77
N GLN A 54 -24.30 -13.13 2.11
CA GLN A 54 -24.48 -13.46 0.70
C GLN A 54 -23.43 -12.71 -0.17
N HIS A 55 -22.86 -13.39 -1.15
CA HIS A 55 -21.81 -12.87 -2.05
C HIS A 55 -20.48 -12.51 -1.37
N CYS A 56 -20.26 -12.93 -0.14
CA CYS A 56 -19.03 -12.69 0.60
C CYS A 56 -18.34 -14.01 0.95
N SER A 57 -17.01 -14.01 0.98
CA SER A 57 -16.24 -15.15 1.45
C SER A 57 -14.98 -14.74 2.18
N TYR A 58 -14.69 -15.43 3.27
CA TYR A 58 -13.47 -15.32 4.06
C TYR A 58 -12.70 -16.64 3.99
N THR A 59 -11.41 -16.56 3.73
CA THR A 59 -10.52 -17.72 3.68
C THR A 59 -9.24 -17.40 4.44
N LEU A 60 -8.80 -18.34 5.30
CA LEU A 60 -7.59 -18.22 6.11
C LEU A 60 -6.45 -19.03 5.46
N ASN A 61 -5.28 -18.41 5.30
CA ASN A 61 -4.06 -19.09 4.88
C ASN A 61 -3.47 -19.94 6.03
N HIS A 62 -2.73 -20.99 5.68
CA HIS A 62 -1.99 -21.80 6.66
C HIS A 62 -0.73 -21.09 7.18
N GLU A 63 -0.12 -20.22 6.35
CA GLU A 63 1.07 -19.43 6.69
C GLU A 63 0.95 -18.03 6.13
N ASN A 64 1.73 -17.08 6.66
CA ASN A 64 1.81 -15.72 6.13
C ASN A 64 2.61 -15.73 4.82
N LEU A 65 1.94 -15.33 3.74
CA LEU A 65 2.49 -15.30 2.37
C LEU A 65 2.95 -13.90 1.97
N GLY A 66 2.57 -12.89 2.71
CA GLY A 66 2.76 -11.48 2.38
C GLY A 66 1.62 -10.91 1.50
N ARG A 67 1.40 -9.60 1.63
CA ARG A 67 0.27 -8.88 1.04
C ARG A 67 0.13 -9.09 -0.48
N GLY A 68 1.22 -8.98 -1.23
CA GLY A 68 1.19 -9.13 -2.69
C GLY A 68 0.75 -10.52 -3.13
N ASN A 69 1.26 -11.57 -2.49
CA ASN A 69 0.84 -12.95 -2.76
C ASN A 69 -0.62 -13.18 -2.41
N ASN A 70 -1.10 -12.57 -1.32
CA ASN A 70 -2.50 -12.64 -0.93
C ASN A 70 -3.42 -12.01 -1.98
N ILE A 71 -3.04 -10.87 -2.56
CA ILE A 71 -3.77 -10.24 -3.66
C ILE A 71 -3.78 -11.14 -4.89
N ASN A 72 -2.65 -11.77 -5.23
CA ASN A 72 -2.59 -12.72 -6.35
C ASN A 72 -3.54 -13.91 -6.14
N LEU A 73 -3.61 -14.47 -4.93
CA LEU A 73 -4.57 -15.54 -4.59
C LEU A 73 -6.02 -15.09 -4.74
N LEU A 74 -6.33 -13.88 -4.25
CA LEU A 74 -7.67 -13.29 -4.40
C LEU A 74 -8.04 -13.14 -5.88
N ASN A 75 -7.13 -12.63 -6.72
CA ASN A 75 -7.36 -12.48 -8.15
C ASN A 75 -7.65 -13.82 -8.86
N ASN A 76 -6.95 -14.88 -8.46
CA ASN A 76 -7.19 -16.23 -9.02
C ASN A 76 -8.61 -16.73 -8.70
N ARG A 77 -9.19 -16.34 -7.58
CA ARG A 77 -10.54 -16.72 -7.14
C ARG A 77 -11.62 -15.79 -7.71
N ALA A 78 -11.26 -14.55 -8.06
CA ALA A 78 -12.19 -13.55 -8.58
C ALA A 78 -12.90 -14.05 -9.84
N GLN A 79 -14.22 -13.82 -9.94
CA GLN A 79 -15.05 -14.30 -11.03
C GLN A 79 -15.42 -13.20 -12.02
N PHE A 80 -15.36 -11.94 -11.61
CA PHE A 80 -15.83 -10.82 -12.43
C PHE A 80 -14.71 -10.14 -13.22
N GLN A 81 -15.13 -9.40 -14.24
CA GLN A 81 -14.23 -8.70 -15.17
C GLN A 81 -13.36 -7.63 -14.49
N TYR A 82 -13.93 -6.93 -13.51
CA TYR A 82 -13.21 -5.91 -12.74
C TYR A 82 -12.93 -6.41 -11.34
N VAL A 83 -11.75 -6.10 -10.85
CA VAL A 83 -11.32 -6.34 -9.47
C VAL A 83 -11.02 -5.01 -8.80
N LEU A 84 -11.49 -4.82 -7.56
CA LEU A 84 -11.21 -3.66 -6.72
C LEU A 84 -10.39 -4.10 -5.52
N ILE A 85 -9.13 -3.71 -5.48
CA ILE A 85 -8.24 -4.00 -4.34
C ILE A 85 -8.47 -2.95 -3.27
N MET A 86 -8.76 -3.40 -2.05
CA MET A 86 -8.95 -2.54 -0.88
C MET A 86 -8.06 -2.99 0.27
N GLU A 87 -7.69 -2.07 1.17
CA GLU A 87 -7.00 -2.38 2.42
C GLU A 87 -8.04 -2.70 3.51
N ALA A 88 -7.75 -3.68 4.36
CA ALA A 88 -8.66 -4.12 5.43
C ALA A 88 -9.00 -3.01 6.45
N ASP A 89 -8.07 -2.08 6.67
CA ASP A 89 -8.16 -0.98 7.64
C ASP A 89 -8.50 0.39 7.01
N ALA A 90 -8.96 0.37 5.75
CA ALA A 90 -9.44 1.55 5.03
C ALA A 90 -10.96 1.50 4.82
N PHE A 91 -11.63 2.64 4.98
CA PHE A 91 -13.07 2.76 4.87
C PHE A 91 -13.46 3.77 3.79
N PRO A 92 -14.57 3.55 3.05
CA PRO A 92 -15.13 4.55 2.15
C PRO A 92 -15.40 5.88 2.84
N GLU A 93 -14.93 6.98 2.25
CA GLU A 93 -15.24 8.32 2.74
C GLU A 93 -16.72 8.68 2.51
N LYS A 94 -17.33 8.07 1.48
CA LYS A 94 -18.71 8.35 1.05
C LYS A 94 -19.57 7.08 1.08
N LYS A 95 -20.84 7.25 1.39
CA LYS A 95 -21.88 6.21 1.24
C LYS A 95 -22.13 5.81 -0.21
N THR A 96 -21.73 6.64 -1.18
CA THR A 96 -21.86 6.40 -2.63
C THR A 96 -20.58 5.84 -3.24
N TYR A 97 -19.61 5.38 -2.42
CA TYR A 97 -18.28 5.00 -2.89
C TYR A 97 -18.31 3.98 -4.05
N LEU A 98 -19.03 2.86 -3.90
CA LEU A 98 -19.13 1.87 -4.98
C LEU A 98 -19.93 2.40 -6.18
N GLN A 99 -20.95 3.22 -5.97
CA GLN A 99 -21.69 3.87 -7.06
C GLN A 99 -20.76 4.76 -7.89
N ASP A 100 -19.93 5.58 -7.22
CA ASP A 100 -18.98 6.48 -7.87
C ASP A 100 -17.91 5.68 -8.64
N VAL A 101 -17.42 4.55 -8.08
CA VAL A 101 -16.51 3.62 -8.78
C VAL A 101 -17.15 3.09 -10.07
N ILE A 102 -18.37 2.54 -9.97
CA ILE A 102 -19.06 1.93 -11.12
C ILE A 102 -19.37 2.97 -12.19
N ALA A 103 -19.84 4.15 -11.80
CA ALA A 103 -20.13 5.26 -12.72
C ALA A 103 -18.89 5.76 -13.48
N SER A 104 -17.69 5.55 -12.91
CA SER A 104 -16.43 5.96 -13.51
C SER A 104 -15.87 4.93 -14.52
N ILE A 105 -16.46 3.75 -14.61
CA ILE A 105 -16.04 2.69 -15.56
C ILE A 105 -16.61 3.02 -16.95
N ASN A 106 -15.72 3.05 -17.93
CA ASN A 106 -16.07 3.16 -19.36
C ASN A 106 -15.33 2.07 -20.15
N PRO A 107 -15.60 1.88 -21.45
CA PRO A 107 -14.97 0.81 -22.26
C PRO A 107 -13.43 0.86 -22.28
N GLU A 108 -12.84 2.03 -22.12
CA GLU A 108 -11.39 2.24 -22.14
C GLU A 108 -10.75 2.07 -20.77
N THR A 109 -11.54 1.96 -19.69
CA THR A 109 -11.03 1.82 -18.32
C THR A 109 -10.25 0.53 -18.17
N GLN A 110 -8.96 0.64 -17.91
CA GLN A 110 -8.08 -0.47 -17.61
C GLN A 110 -7.72 -0.51 -16.13
N VAL A 111 -7.29 0.61 -15.59
CA VAL A 111 -6.97 0.80 -14.17
C VAL A 111 -7.56 2.14 -13.71
N LEU A 112 -8.17 2.16 -12.53
CA LEU A 112 -8.78 3.33 -11.91
C LEU A 112 -8.31 3.45 -10.46
N PHE A 113 -7.77 4.61 -10.09
CA PHE A 113 -7.33 4.89 -8.74
C PHE A 113 -8.17 6.00 -8.10
N GLY A 114 -8.79 5.69 -6.96
CA GLY A 114 -9.71 6.59 -6.26
C GLY A 114 -9.03 7.65 -5.38
N GLY A 115 -7.77 7.42 -5.02
CA GLY A 115 -7.06 8.23 -4.03
C GLY A 115 -7.26 7.74 -2.60
N VAL A 116 -6.48 8.29 -1.71
CA VAL A 116 -6.45 7.90 -0.30
C VAL A 116 -6.50 9.12 0.61
N ASN A 117 -6.96 8.93 1.83
CA ASN A 117 -7.07 9.98 2.84
C ASN A 117 -6.73 9.45 4.23
N TYR A 118 -6.54 10.35 5.15
CA TYR A 118 -6.28 10.08 6.57
C TYR A 118 -7.17 10.97 7.43
N PRO A 119 -7.50 10.57 8.68
CA PRO A 119 -8.28 11.43 9.56
C PRO A 119 -7.64 12.81 9.75
N ASN A 120 -8.48 13.86 9.67
CA ASN A 120 -8.01 15.24 9.90
C ASN A 120 -7.66 15.47 11.37
N GLU A 121 -8.31 14.76 12.29
CA GLU A 121 -8.06 14.88 13.71
C GLU A 121 -6.66 14.37 14.06
N LYS A 122 -5.95 15.20 14.81
CA LYS A 122 -4.61 14.86 15.28
C LYS A 122 -4.70 13.74 16.32
N PRO A 123 -4.05 12.59 16.09
CA PRO A 123 -4.10 11.47 17.03
C PRO A 123 -3.22 11.71 18.25
N GLU A 124 -3.16 10.72 19.13
CA GLU A 124 -2.23 10.68 20.27
C GLU A 124 -0.78 10.83 19.83
N LYS A 125 0.06 11.30 20.75
CA LYS A 125 1.48 11.66 20.50
C LYS A 125 2.28 10.54 19.82
N ASP A 126 2.05 9.32 20.22
CA ASP A 126 2.78 8.14 19.74
C ASP A 126 2.43 7.75 18.28
N LYS A 127 1.35 8.28 17.72
CA LYS A 127 0.87 8.02 16.35
C LYS A 127 1.16 9.16 15.35
N LEU A 128 1.77 10.25 15.84
CA LEU A 128 1.91 11.48 15.04
C LEU A 128 2.77 11.32 13.78
N LEU A 129 3.80 10.50 13.80
CA LEU A 129 4.66 10.31 12.64
C LEU A 129 3.90 9.68 11.48
N ARG A 130 3.16 8.58 11.73
CA ARG A 130 2.38 7.89 10.70
C ARG A 130 1.26 8.79 10.16
N TRP A 131 0.53 9.45 11.07
CA TRP A 131 -0.54 10.38 10.69
C TRP A 131 -0.01 11.53 9.82
N LYS A 132 1.09 12.17 10.22
CA LYS A 132 1.70 13.26 9.47
C LYS A 132 2.19 12.80 8.09
N TYR A 133 2.82 11.63 8.04
CA TYR A 133 3.27 11.03 6.79
C TYR A 133 2.10 10.76 5.84
N GLY A 134 1.03 10.17 6.32
CA GLY A 134 -0.18 9.90 5.55
C GLY A 134 -0.78 11.18 4.96
N ASN A 135 -1.01 12.19 5.79
CA ASN A 135 -1.61 13.45 5.36
C ASN A 135 -0.72 14.25 4.40
N GLU A 136 0.60 14.30 4.62
CA GLU A 136 1.49 15.16 3.82
C GLU A 136 2.12 14.43 2.60
N ARG A 137 2.16 13.09 2.58
CA ARG A 137 2.89 12.33 1.56
C ARG A 137 2.03 11.33 0.76
N GLU A 138 0.87 10.92 1.29
CA GLU A 138 0.01 9.92 0.66
C GLU A 138 -1.36 10.50 0.25
N SER A 139 -1.93 11.43 1.04
CA SER A 139 -3.19 12.11 0.71
C SER A 139 -2.96 13.21 -0.33
N ILE A 140 -2.78 12.81 -1.59
CA ILE A 140 -2.44 13.73 -2.69
C ILE A 140 -3.71 14.14 -3.46
N PRO A 141 -3.94 15.45 -3.68
CA PRO A 141 -5.08 15.95 -4.44
C PRO A 141 -5.13 15.39 -5.87
N LEU A 142 -6.34 15.22 -6.41
CA LEU A 142 -6.54 14.72 -7.78
C LEU A 142 -5.76 15.53 -8.82
N SER A 143 -5.74 16.86 -8.69
CA SER A 143 -5.02 17.76 -9.60
C SER A 143 -3.51 17.48 -9.68
N GLU A 144 -2.90 17.04 -8.59
CA GLU A 144 -1.48 16.65 -8.56
C GLU A 144 -1.28 15.22 -9.09
N ARG A 145 -2.21 14.30 -8.79
CA ARG A 145 -2.15 12.92 -9.29
C ARG A 145 -2.26 12.85 -10.81
N LEU A 146 -3.08 13.71 -11.42
CA LEU A 146 -3.25 13.79 -12.88
C LEU A 146 -1.99 14.24 -13.63
N LYS A 147 -1.08 15.01 -12.99
CA LYS A 147 0.18 15.44 -13.62
C LYS A 147 1.15 14.28 -13.89
N ASN A 148 1.10 13.23 -13.06
CA ASN A 148 1.93 12.04 -13.18
C ASN A 148 1.12 10.79 -12.80
N PRO A 149 0.37 10.19 -13.74
CA PRO A 149 -0.60 9.14 -13.44
C PRO A 149 -0.05 7.88 -12.77
N TYR A 150 1.25 7.59 -12.93
CA TYR A 150 1.90 6.43 -12.29
C TYR A 150 2.60 6.78 -10.98
N HIS A 151 2.60 8.06 -10.61
CA HIS A 151 3.17 8.52 -9.33
C HIS A 151 2.12 8.52 -8.26
N PHE A 152 2.22 8.41 -7.07
CA PHE A 152 1.15 8.46 -6.04
C PHE A 152 0.00 7.47 -6.23
N VAL A 153 0.23 6.35 -6.91
CA VAL A 153 -0.73 5.24 -6.98
C VAL A 153 -0.39 4.22 -5.92
N PHE A 154 -1.36 3.94 -5.06
CA PHE A 154 -1.26 2.88 -4.07
C PHE A 154 -2.16 1.71 -4.50
N THR A 155 -1.74 0.49 -4.24
CA THR A 155 -2.50 -0.71 -4.62
C THR A 155 -3.63 -1.04 -3.64
N TRP A 156 -4.12 -0.05 -2.93
CA TRP A 156 -5.38 -0.04 -2.20
C TRP A 156 -6.23 1.14 -2.68
N ASN A 157 -7.52 0.95 -2.86
CA ASN A 157 -8.39 1.80 -3.65
C ASN A 157 -8.05 1.78 -5.16
N LEU A 158 -7.72 0.59 -5.66
CA LEU A 158 -7.31 0.38 -7.05
C LEU A 158 -8.26 -0.60 -7.73
N LEU A 159 -9.07 -0.10 -8.67
CA LEU A 159 -9.87 -0.94 -9.56
C LEU A 159 -9.08 -1.21 -10.83
N LEU A 160 -9.15 -2.43 -11.34
CA LEU A 160 -8.52 -2.80 -12.62
C LEU A 160 -9.28 -3.94 -13.28
N LYS A 161 -9.09 -4.10 -14.60
CA LYS A 161 -9.54 -5.32 -15.27
C LYS A 161 -8.78 -6.51 -14.69
N LYS A 162 -9.50 -7.60 -14.39
CA LYS A 162 -8.92 -8.82 -13.81
C LYS A 162 -7.73 -9.34 -14.63
N GLU A 163 -7.82 -9.28 -15.96
CA GLU A 163 -6.76 -9.72 -16.87
C GLU A 163 -5.43 -8.96 -16.65
N ILE A 164 -5.49 -7.68 -16.27
CA ILE A 164 -4.29 -6.88 -15.99
C ILE A 164 -3.58 -7.44 -14.76
N LEU A 165 -4.31 -7.71 -13.67
CA LEU A 165 -3.73 -8.28 -12.46
C LEU A 165 -3.23 -9.71 -12.68
N SER A 166 -3.83 -10.45 -13.61
CA SER A 166 -3.37 -11.79 -14.02
C SER A 166 -2.08 -11.74 -14.84
N ASN A 167 -1.93 -10.73 -15.71
CA ASN A 167 -0.75 -10.58 -16.57
C ASN A 167 0.41 -9.90 -15.87
N TYR A 168 0.12 -8.95 -14.97
CA TYR A 168 1.08 -8.13 -14.22
C TYR A 168 0.90 -8.33 -12.72
N HIS A 169 1.08 -9.56 -12.25
CA HIS A 169 0.88 -9.93 -10.85
C HIS A 169 1.93 -9.32 -9.91
N PHE A 170 1.62 -9.25 -8.62
CA PHE A 170 2.57 -8.89 -7.58
C PHE A 170 3.72 -9.92 -7.52
N PRO A 171 4.95 -9.50 -7.20
CA PRO A 171 6.09 -10.40 -7.19
C PRO A 171 5.94 -11.50 -6.12
N TYR A 172 5.93 -12.77 -6.56
CA TYR A 172 5.73 -13.93 -5.68
C TYR A 172 6.84 -14.14 -4.62
N ASN A 173 8.04 -13.66 -4.87
CA ASN A 173 9.20 -13.88 -3.99
C ASN A 173 9.38 -12.77 -2.95
N VAL A 174 8.41 -11.87 -2.79
CA VAL A 174 8.43 -10.78 -1.82
C VAL A 174 7.41 -11.10 -0.73
N LYS A 175 7.87 -11.76 0.35
CA LYS A 175 7.07 -12.00 1.56
C LYS A 175 7.15 -10.81 2.52
N ASP A 176 8.25 -10.06 2.47
CA ASP A 176 8.50 -8.93 3.35
C ASP A 176 7.70 -7.69 2.94
N TYR A 177 7.45 -6.83 3.91
CA TYR A 177 6.67 -5.62 3.75
C TYR A 177 7.39 -4.57 2.90
N GLY A 178 6.69 -4.02 1.91
CA GLY A 178 6.97 -2.76 1.22
C GLY A 178 7.57 -2.89 -0.19
N TYR A 179 7.26 -1.89 -1.02
CA TYR A 179 7.68 -1.73 -2.42
C TYR A 179 7.16 -2.78 -3.41
N GLU A 180 6.36 -3.77 -3.00
CA GLU A 180 5.67 -4.68 -3.91
C GLU A 180 4.71 -3.95 -4.84
N ASP A 181 4.08 -2.90 -4.34
CA ASP A 181 3.21 -1.99 -5.09
C ASP A 181 4.00 -1.18 -6.13
N VAL A 182 5.20 -0.71 -5.79
CA VAL A 182 6.08 0.02 -6.72
C VAL A 182 6.50 -0.88 -7.88
N VAL A 183 6.79 -2.17 -7.62
CA VAL A 183 7.09 -3.15 -8.69
C VAL A 183 5.88 -3.32 -9.60
N PHE A 184 4.69 -3.45 -9.03
CA PHE A 184 3.46 -3.62 -9.82
C PHE A 184 3.18 -2.38 -10.69
N ILE A 185 3.22 -1.18 -10.13
CA ILE A 185 3.00 0.06 -10.88
C ILE A 185 4.09 0.30 -11.95
N LYS A 186 5.33 -0.09 -11.67
CA LYS A 186 6.41 -0.05 -12.69
C LYS A 186 6.06 -0.92 -13.88
N GLN A 187 5.57 -2.15 -13.69
CA GLN A 187 5.14 -3.03 -14.78
C GLN A 187 4.03 -2.40 -15.61
N LEU A 188 3.01 -1.79 -14.97
CA LEU A 188 1.94 -1.09 -15.68
C LEU A 188 2.50 0.05 -16.54
N LYS A 189 3.42 0.86 -15.98
CA LYS A 189 4.06 1.97 -16.68
C LYS A 189 4.88 1.50 -17.88
N GLU A 190 5.70 0.48 -17.72
CA GLU A 190 6.58 -0.06 -18.78
C GLU A 190 5.78 -0.66 -19.94
N ASN A 191 4.56 -1.12 -19.67
CA ASN A 191 3.64 -1.67 -20.67
C ASN A 191 2.59 -0.64 -21.14
N ASN A 192 2.72 0.63 -20.78
CA ASN A 192 1.82 1.72 -21.16
C ASN A 192 0.36 1.47 -20.80
N ILE A 193 0.08 0.75 -19.70
CA ILE A 193 -1.27 0.52 -19.18
C ILE A 193 -1.77 1.81 -18.54
N PRO A 194 -2.81 2.48 -19.09
CA PRO A 194 -3.26 3.77 -18.55
C PRO A 194 -3.89 3.62 -17.18
N ILE A 195 -3.56 4.55 -16.28
CA ILE A 195 -4.20 4.67 -14.97
C ILE A 195 -5.05 5.94 -14.97
N GLN A 196 -6.36 5.77 -14.87
CA GLN A 196 -7.31 6.84 -14.65
C GLN A 196 -7.35 7.20 -13.16
N HIS A 197 -7.55 8.49 -12.84
CA HIS A 197 -7.69 8.94 -11.48
C HIS A 197 -9.03 9.62 -11.28
N ILE A 198 -9.71 9.29 -10.17
CA ILE A 198 -10.96 9.94 -9.75
C ILE A 198 -10.84 10.45 -8.31
N GLU A 199 -11.78 11.31 -7.91
CA GLU A 199 -11.89 11.80 -6.54
C GLU A 199 -12.90 10.93 -5.78
N ASN A 200 -12.44 9.77 -5.32
CA ASN A 200 -13.25 8.78 -4.59
C ASN A 200 -12.40 8.03 -3.55
N ARG A 201 -12.10 8.73 -2.44
CA ARG A 201 -11.07 8.32 -1.49
C ARG A 201 -11.56 7.24 -0.54
N LEU A 202 -10.60 6.39 -0.13
CA LEU A 202 -10.68 5.61 1.10
C LEU A 202 -9.92 6.32 2.21
N VAL A 203 -10.44 6.24 3.43
CA VAL A 203 -9.80 6.78 4.63
C VAL A 203 -9.14 5.64 5.41
N HIS A 204 -7.84 5.76 5.66
CA HIS A 204 -7.08 4.80 6.45
C HIS A 204 -7.18 5.17 7.95
N PHE A 205 -7.86 4.33 8.73
CA PHE A 205 -8.14 4.60 10.14
C PHE A 205 -7.13 4.00 11.11
N ASN A 206 -6.46 2.92 10.75
CA ASN A 206 -5.52 2.23 11.63
C ASN A 206 -4.16 2.94 11.66
N ILE A 207 -4.10 4.04 12.42
CA ILE A 207 -2.86 4.80 12.59
C ILE A 207 -1.98 4.08 13.61
N GLU A 208 -0.96 3.40 13.15
CA GLU A 208 0.02 2.71 13.98
C GLU A 208 0.94 3.66 14.75
N SER A 209 1.61 3.15 15.79
CA SER A 209 2.55 3.95 16.57
C SER A 209 3.76 4.39 15.73
N SER A 210 4.37 5.52 16.11
CA SER A 210 5.56 6.05 15.44
C SER A 210 6.73 5.05 15.48
N SER A 211 6.87 4.28 16.55
CA SER A 211 7.88 3.22 16.67
C SER A 211 7.61 2.09 15.68
N THR A 212 6.38 1.58 15.63
CA THR A 212 5.98 0.54 14.65
C THR A 212 6.16 1.02 13.21
N PHE A 213 5.83 2.30 12.93
CA PHE A 213 6.03 2.87 11.60
C PHE A 213 7.51 2.97 11.22
N ILE A 214 8.40 3.28 12.17
CA ILE A 214 9.86 3.28 11.92
C ILE A 214 10.34 1.85 11.62
N GLU A 215 9.94 0.85 12.40
CA GLU A 215 10.30 -0.55 12.17
C GLU A 215 9.81 -1.05 10.80
N LYS A 216 8.57 -0.75 10.43
CA LYS A 216 8.04 -1.05 9.09
C LYS A 216 8.80 -0.31 7.99
N THR A 217 9.22 0.93 8.26
CA THR A 217 10.04 1.71 7.32
C THR A 217 11.40 1.04 7.08
N GLU A 218 12.06 0.52 8.12
CA GLU A 218 13.32 -0.22 7.99
C GLU A 218 13.14 -1.50 7.19
N LYS A 219 12.09 -2.27 7.48
CA LYS A 219 11.73 -3.46 6.70
C LYS A 219 11.50 -3.12 5.23
N ALA A 220 10.72 -2.08 4.95
CA ALA A 220 10.47 -1.62 3.58
C ALA A 220 11.76 -1.21 2.86
N VAL A 221 12.68 -0.48 3.54
CA VAL A 221 13.97 -0.10 2.95
C VAL A 221 14.85 -1.34 2.70
N THR A 222 14.78 -2.35 3.57
CA THR A 222 15.47 -3.64 3.36
C THR A 222 14.91 -4.36 2.14
N THR A 223 13.58 -4.45 2.01
CA THR A 223 12.90 -5.02 0.84
C THR A 223 13.29 -4.27 -0.44
N LEU A 224 13.33 -2.93 -0.42
CA LEU A 224 13.80 -2.14 -1.55
C LEU A 224 15.22 -2.52 -1.99
N ASN A 225 16.13 -2.68 -1.02
CA ASN A 225 17.52 -3.07 -1.32
C ASN A 225 17.59 -4.45 -1.98
N GLN A 226 16.76 -5.40 -1.53
CA GLN A 226 16.64 -6.74 -2.12
C GLN A 226 16.05 -6.67 -3.54
N LEU A 227 14.99 -5.88 -3.75
CA LEU A 227 14.35 -5.70 -5.06
C LEU A 227 15.30 -5.09 -6.09
N ILE A 228 16.14 -4.13 -5.68
CA ILE A 228 17.18 -3.57 -6.53
C ILE A 228 18.27 -4.62 -6.82
N GLY A 229 18.72 -5.35 -5.80
CA GLY A 229 19.69 -6.44 -5.98
C GLY A 229 19.21 -7.53 -6.94
N ASN A 230 17.91 -7.86 -6.91
CA ASN A 230 17.26 -8.84 -7.78
C ASN A 230 16.79 -8.24 -9.13
N LYS A 231 17.15 -7.00 -9.45
CA LYS A 231 16.80 -6.30 -10.71
C LYS A 231 15.28 -6.19 -10.96
N LYS A 232 14.48 -6.20 -9.91
CA LYS A 232 13.03 -5.94 -10.01
C LYS A 232 12.73 -4.43 -10.01
N LEU A 233 13.57 -3.65 -9.32
CA LEU A 233 13.58 -2.20 -9.33
C LEU A 233 14.98 -1.67 -9.66
N ASP A 234 15.03 -0.47 -10.25
CA ASP A 234 16.25 0.30 -10.43
C ASP A 234 16.34 1.42 -9.38
N LEU A 235 17.53 1.93 -9.10
CA LEU A 235 17.70 3.10 -8.22
C LEU A 235 16.85 4.30 -8.66
N LYS A 236 16.65 4.48 -9.96
CA LYS A 236 15.82 5.56 -10.53
C LYS A 236 14.33 5.45 -10.23
N ASP A 237 13.82 4.28 -9.84
CA ASP A 237 12.39 4.04 -9.64
C ASP A 237 11.88 4.63 -8.32
N THR A 238 12.77 4.91 -7.36
CA THR A 238 12.40 5.45 -6.05
C THR A 238 13.17 6.72 -5.69
N LYS A 239 12.57 7.57 -4.82
CA LYS A 239 13.24 8.78 -4.32
C LYS A 239 14.51 8.45 -3.55
N ILE A 240 14.48 7.40 -2.72
CA ILE A 240 15.64 6.93 -1.94
C ILE A 240 16.75 6.46 -2.87
N GLY A 241 16.41 5.64 -3.86
CA GLY A 241 17.38 5.15 -4.84
C GLY A 241 18.05 6.28 -5.63
N LYS A 242 17.26 7.28 -6.10
CA LYS A 242 17.81 8.47 -6.78
C LYS A 242 18.77 9.24 -5.88
N ALA A 243 18.39 9.48 -4.62
CA ALA A 243 19.22 10.17 -3.65
C ALA A 243 20.52 9.37 -3.38
N TYR A 244 20.41 8.06 -3.22
CA TYR A 244 21.57 7.17 -3.02
C TYR A 244 22.51 7.19 -4.24
N ASN A 245 21.98 7.18 -5.46
CA ASN A 245 22.78 7.25 -6.68
C ASN A 245 23.63 8.56 -6.74
N ILE A 246 23.05 9.70 -6.32
CA ILE A 246 23.76 10.97 -6.21
C ILE A 246 24.88 10.88 -5.15
N ILE A 247 24.57 10.30 -3.99
CA ILE A 247 25.54 10.13 -2.89
C ILE A 247 26.71 9.25 -3.33
N GLN A 248 26.44 8.16 -4.03
CA GLN A 248 27.48 7.28 -4.59
C GLN A 248 28.34 8.01 -5.62
N PHE A 249 27.74 8.78 -6.52
CA PHE A 249 28.47 9.55 -7.53
C PHE A 249 29.49 10.48 -6.89
N TRP A 250 29.16 11.12 -5.76
CA TRP A 250 30.06 12.01 -5.01
C TRP A 250 30.90 11.27 -3.96
N GLN A 251 30.83 9.94 -3.88
CA GLN A 251 31.56 9.11 -2.90
C GLN A 251 31.27 9.49 -1.42
N LEU A 252 30.07 10.01 -1.15
CA LEU A 252 29.66 10.48 0.18
C LEU A 252 29.01 9.39 1.03
N ASP A 253 28.83 8.19 0.51
CA ASP A 253 28.16 7.08 1.18
C ASP A 253 28.83 6.67 2.50
N ILE A 254 30.17 6.69 2.57
CA ILE A 254 30.93 6.41 3.80
C ILE A 254 30.63 7.46 4.87
N LEU A 255 30.60 8.74 4.50
CA LEU A 255 30.29 9.85 5.40
C LEU A 255 28.85 9.75 5.91
N ILE A 256 27.90 9.49 5.02
CA ILE A 256 26.47 9.34 5.40
C ILE A 256 26.27 8.17 6.35
N ARG A 257 26.91 7.03 6.12
CA ARG A 257 26.89 5.87 7.04
C ARG A 257 27.43 6.23 8.43
N PHE A 258 28.55 6.90 8.47
CA PHE A 258 29.16 7.33 9.73
C PHE A 258 28.23 8.27 10.51
N LEU A 259 27.69 9.29 9.82
CA LEU A 259 26.73 10.23 10.42
C LEU A 259 25.46 9.51 10.91
N PHE A 260 24.93 8.59 10.09
CA PHE A 260 23.74 7.81 10.47
C PHE A 260 23.99 6.99 11.74
N LYS A 261 25.11 6.24 11.82
CA LYS A 261 25.45 5.45 13.03
C LYS A 261 25.53 6.35 14.29
N LYS A 262 26.03 7.57 14.17
CA LYS A 262 26.10 8.53 15.29
C LYS A 262 24.78 9.17 15.66
N LEU A 263 23.92 9.46 14.66
CA LEU A 263 22.74 10.29 14.83
C LEU A 263 21.43 9.52 14.86
N SER A 264 21.41 8.23 14.50
CA SER A 264 20.18 7.41 14.39
C SER A 264 19.31 7.46 15.66
N LYS A 265 19.92 7.37 16.85
CA LYS A 265 19.16 7.47 18.12
C LYS A 265 18.50 8.85 18.30
N LYS A 266 19.17 9.94 17.91
CA LYS A 266 18.59 11.29 17.95
C LYS A 266 17.49 11.46 16.91
N MET A 267 17.66 10.87 15.73
CA MET A 267 16.63 10.86 14.68
C MET A 267 15.40 10.11 15.17
N ILE A 268 15.52 8.91 15.74
CA ILE A 268 14.41 8.16 16.33
C ILE A 268 13.71 8.98 17.42
N SER A 269 14.48 9.62 18.31
CA SER A 269 13.91 10.50 19.36
C SER A 269 13.08 11.65 18.78
N ASN A 270 13.50 12.27 17.66
CA ASN A 270 12.68 13.25 16.96
C ASN A 270 11.44 12.62 16.33
N LEU A 271 11.58 11.48 15.66
CA LEU A 271 10.49 10.80 14.94
C LEU A 271 9.40 10.30 15.88
N THR A 272 9.74 10.00 17.15
CA THR A 272 8.79 9.58 18.19
C THR A 272 8.33 10.76 19.09
N SER A 273 8.72 11.99 18.76
CA SER A 273 8.37 13.18 19.53
C SER A 273 6.95 13.70 19.23
N SER A 274 6.54 14.75 19.94
CA SER A 274 5.27 15.46 19.68
C SER A 274 5.29 16.32 18.39
N ASN A 275 6.43 16.46 17.74
CA ASN A 275 6.58 17.17 16.45
C ASN A 275 7.58 16.45 15.53
N PRO A 276 7.22 15.28 14.99
CA PRO A 276 8.10 14.50 14.14
C PRO A 276 8.36 15.24 12.81
N SER A 277 9.62 15.18 12.34
CA SER A 277 10.03 15.79 11.08
C SER A 277 10.08 14.76 9.95
N LEU A 278 9.33 14.97 8.87
CA LEU A 278 9.40 14.10 7.69
C LEU A 278 10.73 14.22 6.95
N LEU A 279 11.43 15.37 7.04
CA LEU A 279 12.78 15.49 6.52
C LEU A 279 13.77 14.57 7.26
N ILE A 280 13.64 14.49 8.60
CA ILE A 280 14.45 13.56 9.40
C ILE A 280 14.11 12.12 9.04
N LEU A 281 12.83 11.79 8.76
CA LEU A 281 12.44 10.47 8.28
C LEU A 281 13.09 10.16 6.92
N ASP A 282 13.11 11.10 5.98
CA ASP A 282 13.74 10.92 4.67
C ASP A 282 15.24 10.69 4.81
N LEU A 283 15.92 11.45 5.67
CA LEU A 283 17.35 11.26 6.00
C LEU A 283 17.60 9.93 6.71
N TYR A 284 16.69 9.51 7.60
CA TYR A 284 16.78 8.22 8.27
C TYR A 284 16.71 7.05 7.28
N LYS A 285 15.71 7.08 6.38
CA LYS A 285 15.56 6.09 5.30
C LYS A 285 16.84 6.00 4.44
N LEU A 286 17.38 7.15 4.05
CA LEU A 286 18.57 7.22 3.21
C LEU A 286 19.81 6.70 3.93
N GLY A 287 20.02 7.11 5.19
CA GLY A 287 21.13 6.63 6.02
C GLY A 287 21.06 5.12 6.26
N TYR A 288 19.86 4.58 6.52
CA TYR A 288 19.63 3.15 6.68
C TYR A 288 19.89 2.39 5.36
N PHE A 289 19.43 2.93 4.21
CA PHE A 289 19.71 2.35 2.90
C PHE A 289 21.22 2.33 2.59
N CYS A 290 21.96 3.40 2.91
CA CYS A 290 23.42 3.44 2.77
C CYS A 290 24.09 2.39 3.67
N LEU A 291 23.56 2.14 4.87
CA LEU A 291 24.07 1.12 5.79
C LEU A 291 23.95 -0.29 5.20
N LEU A 292 22.77 -0.62 4.64
CA LEU A 292 22.52 -1.93 4.01
C LEU A 292 23.43 -2.22 2.80
N ASN A 293 23.86 -1.18 2.10
CA ASN A 293 24.75 -1.33 0.93
C ASN A 293 26.24 -1.38 1.28
N GLN A 294 26.61 -1.39 2.57
CA GLN A 294 28.01 -1.52 3.00
C GLN A 294 28.62 -2.86 2.57
N GLU A 295 27.84 -3.94 2.58
CA GLU A 295 28.30 -5.31 2.35
C GLU A 295 28.55 -5.67 0.87
N LYS A 296 28.12 -4.81 -0.07
CA LYS A 296 28.29 -5.05 -1.52
C LYS A 296 29.64 -4.60 -2.10
N HIS A 297 30.50 -3.98 -1.29
CA HIS A 297 31.79 -3.43 -1.69
C HIS A 297 32.99 -4.12 -1.02
N VAL A 298 32.80 -5.34 -0.46
CA VAL A 298 33.87 -6.19 0.05
C VAL A 298 34.06 -7.39 -0.84
#